data_9e103cbbb429efae653f9c078b161d38
#
_entry.id   9e103cbbb429efae653f9c078b161d38
#
_cell.length_a   1.000
_cell.length_b   1.000
_cell.length_c   1.000
_cell.angle_alpha   90.00
_cell.angle_beta   90.00
_cell.angle_gamma   90.00
#
_symmetry.space_group_name_H-M   'P 1'
#
loop_
_entity.id
_entity.type
_entity.pdbx_description
1 polymer ?
#
loop_
_entity_poly.entity_id
_entity_poly.type
_entity_poly.pdbx_seq_one_letter_code
_entity_poly.pdbx_strand_id
1 'polypeptide(L)'
;MQIHINKGVFYSFKIKDRKRLESGILLVEGEDWVLISSIFSDYIVDGYMLINKKYITSIHRTEKEMFTEKVLKASDKTDIVPYIDIPHLSIDSLFKWLEDKHIVFQIDNRDENQCWIGKILDSTKKSIFLTPLTPKGEWDRALYYAFRKANVRIISFNSDYINSLMAYNKKHVEESE
;
A
#
# COMPACT_ATOMS: atom_id res chain seq x y z
N MET A 1 12.72 -7.81 -16.28
CA MET A 1 13.66 -8.31 -15.25
C MET A 1 12.90 -9.35 -14.44
N GLN A 2 13.31 -10.62 -14.53
CA GLN A 2 12.75 -11.67 -13.67
C GLN A 2 13.38 -11.48 -12.30
N ILE A 3 12.57 -11.08 -11.32
CA ILE A 3 13.01 -10.82 -9.97
C ILE A 3 12.72 -12.10 -9.18
N HIS A 4 13.76 -12.81 -8.74
CA HIS A 4 13.58 -13.96 -7.85
C HIS A 4 13.52 -13.45 -6.40
N ILE A 5 12.30 -13.31 -5.86
CA ILE A 5 12.06 -12.94 -4.47
C ILE A 5 11.23 -14.02 -3.79
N ASN A 6 11.51 -14.28 -2.51
CA ASN A 6 10.87 -15.34 -1.76
C ASN A 6 9.85 -14.78 -0.77
N LYS A 7 8.67 -15.38 -0.73
CA LYS A 7 7.64 -15.08 0.26
C LYS A 7 8.16 -15.26 1.69
N GLY A 8 7.74 -14.39 2.60
CA GLY A 8 8.14 -14.42 4.01
C GLY A 8 9.52 -13.81 4.28
N VAL A 9 10.17 -13.24 3.25
CA VAL A 9 11.51 -12.64 3.36
C VAL A 9 11.39 -11.12 3.35
N PHE A 10 12.23 -10.46 4.15
CA PHE A 10 12.30 -9.01 4.22
C PHE A 10 13.17 -8.44 3.09
N TYR A 11 12.66 -7.47 2.38
CA TYR A 11 13.33 -6.75 1.29
C TYR A 11 13.18 -5.25 1.43
N SER A 12 14.12 -4.50 0.83
CA SER A 12 13.99 -3.07 0.57
C SER A 12 13.94 -2.83 -0.93
N PHE A 13 12.94 -2.09 -1.39
CA PHE A 13 12.66 -1.83 -2.80
C PHE A 13 13.01 -0.38 -3.14
N LYS A 14 13.85 -0.18 -4.15
CA LYS A 14 14.11 1.15 -4.72
C LYS A 14 13.10 1.44 -5.82
N ILE A 15 12.33 2.50 -5.63
CA ILE A 15 11.33 2.92 -6.57
C ILE A 15 11.87 4.07 -7.42
N LYS A 16 11.60 4.01 -8.71
CA LYS A 16 12.03 5.02 -9.69
C LYS A 16 11.61 6.43 -9.26
N ASP A 17 12.56 7.36 -9.30
CA ASP A 17 12.40 8.79 -8.94
C ASP A 17 12.02 9.04 -7.46
N ARG A 18 12.15 8.05 -6.58
CA ARG A 18 12.01 8.22 -5.12
C ARG A 18 13.36 8.07 -4.44
N LYS A 19 13.58 8.84 -3.37
CA LYS A 19 14.85 8.80 -2.61
C LYS A 19 14.87 7.66 -1.61
N ARG A 20 13.76 7.46 -0.91
CA ARG A 20 13.61 6.43 0.12
C ARG A 20 13.47 5.05 -0.48
N LEU A 21 13.83 4.06 0.32
CA LEU A 21 13.52 2.65 0.05
C LEU A 21 12.20 2.32 0.74
N GLU A 22 11.35 1.56 0.05
CA GLU A 22 10.17 0.97 0.65
C GLU A 22 10.53 -0.43 1.14
N SER A 23 10.26 -0.73 2.41
CA SER A 23 10.76 -1.96 3.04
C SER A 23 9.64 -2.77 3.67
N GLY A 24 9.78 -4.08 3.64
CA GLY A 24 8.81 -4.97 4.26
C GLY A 24 9.02 -6.44 3.96
N ILE A 25 8.16 -7.27 4.54
CA ILE A 25 8.14 -8.71 4.32
C ILE A 25 7.29 -9.02 3.09
N LEU A 26 7.85 -9.70 2.11
CA LEU A 26 7.12 -10.10 0.91
C LEU A 26 6.02 -11.11 1.26
N LEU A 27 4.79 -10.76 0.92
CA LEU A 27 3.62 -11.61 1.11
C LEU A 27 3.20 -12.30 -0.19
N VAL A 28 3.13 -11.54 -1.28
CA VAL A 28 2.72 -12.04 -2.60
C VAL A 28 3.52 -11.33 -3.69
N GLU A 29 4.00 -12.11 -4.66
CA GLU A 29 4.48 -11.59 -5.94
C GLU A 29 3.44 -11.92 -7.01
N GLY A 30 2.86 -10.88 -7.62
CA GLY A 30 1.90 -11.01 -8.70
C GLY A 30 2.47 -10.61 -10.06
N GLU A 31 1.59 -10.49 -11.04
CA GLU A 31 1.94 -10.13 -12.42
C GLU A 31 2.55 -8.72 -12.49
N ASP A 32 1.80 -7.72 -12.03
CA ASP A 32 2.19 -6.30 -12.12
C ASP A 32 2.65 -5.72 -10.77
N TRP A 33 2.29 -6.36 -9.66
CA TRP A 33 2.51 -5.82 -8.33
C TRP A 33 3.16 -6.83 -7.39
N VAL A 34 3.90 -6.32 -6.41
CA VAL A 34 4.29 -7.07 -5.22
C VAL A 34 3.53 -6.53 -4.02
N LEU A 35 3.08 -7.41 -3.14
CA LEU A 35 2.49 -7.07 -1.85
C LEU A 35 3.49 -7.36 -0.74
N ILE A 36 3.73 -6.36 0.09
CA ILE A 36 4.54 -6.52 1.30
C ILE A 36 3.73 -6.14 2.54
N SER A 37 4.06 -6.75 3.68
CA SER A 37 3.75 -6.18 4.98
C SER A 37 4.72 -5.05 5.22
N SER A 38 4.22 -3.83 5.33
CA SER A 38 5.04 -2.62 5.39
C SER A 38 5.76 -2.50 6.73
N ILE A 39 7.06 -2.21 6.70
CA ILE A 39 7.86 -1.87 7.86
C ILE A 39 8.29 -0.41 7.71
N PHE A 40 7.57 0.48 8.36
CA PHE A 40 7.76 1.92 8.20
C PHE A 40 9.04 2.41 8.88
N SER A 41 9.29 2.03 10.11
CA SER A 41 10.54 2.31 10.84
C SER A 41 10.71 1.34 12.02
N ASP A 42 11.96 1.10 12.42
CA ASP A 42 12.33 0.45 13.68
C ASP A 42 11.49 -0.77 14.09
N TYR A 43 11.31 -1.70 13.15
CA TYR A 43 10.59 -2.97 13.37
C TYR A 43 9.08 -2.80 13.64
N ILE A 44 8.49 -1.65 13.25
CA ILE A 44 7.04 -1.42 13.34
C ILE A 44 6.39 -1.91 12.05
N VAL A 45 5.52 -2.90 12.19
CA VAL A 45 4.65 -3.38 11.12
C VAL A 45 3.47 -2.41 11.02
N ASP A 46 3.28 -1.78 9.86
CA ASP A 46 2.21 -0.80 9.64
C ASP A 46 1.48 -1.06 8.32
N GLY A 47 0.50 -1.94 8.39
CA GLY A 47 -0.35 -2.26 7.27
C GLY A 47 0.34 -2.96 6.10
N TYR A 48 -0.20 -2.75 4.92
CA TYR A 48 0.22 -3.38 3.69
C TYR A 48 0.60 -2.37 2.63
N MET A 49 1.57 -2.74 1.80
CA MET A 49 1.99 -1.92 0.68
C MET A 49 2.08 -2.75 -0.59
N LEU A 50 1.44 -2.25 -1.63
CA LEU A 50 1.51 -2.76 -3.00
C LEU A 50 2.48 -1.88 -3.78
N ILE A 51 3.49 -2.49 -4.39
CA ILE A 51 4.50 -1.80 -5.19
C ILE A 51 4.38 -2.27 -6.63
N ASN A 52 4.18 -1.34 -7.55
CA ASN A 52 4.10 -1.63 -8.98
C ASN A 52 5.49 -2.02 -9.51
N LYS A 53 5.61 -3.25 -10.00
CA LYS A 53 6.87 -3.84 -10.49
C LYS A 53 7.54 -3.02 -11.58
N LYS A 54 6.74 -2.32 -12.41
CA LYS A 54 7.23 -1.41 -13.47
C LYS A 54 8.15 -0.31 -12.94
N TYR A 55 7.98 0.08 -11.68
CA TYR A 55 8.74 1.18 -11.08
C TYR A 55 9.84 0.71 -10.13
N ILE A 56 9.98 -0.58 -9.89
CA ILE A 56 11.08 -1.13 -9.10
C ILE A 56 12.36 -1.05 -9.93
N THR A 57 13.36 -0.32 -9.43
CA THR A 57 14.68 -0.19 -10.07
C THR A 57 15.74 -1.09 -9.46
N SER A 58 15.63 -1.40 -8.18
CA SER A 58 16.45 -2.40 -7.51
C SER A 58 15.77 -2.97 -6.27
N ILE A 59 16.17 -4.16 -5.87
CA ILE A 59 15.74 -4.86 -4.67
C ILE A 59 16.97 -5.17 -3.85
N HIS A 60 16.93 -4.83 -2.57
CA HIS A 60 18.04 -4.98 -1.66
C HIS A 60 17.76 -6.11 -0.67
N ARG A 61 18.77 -6.94 -0.49
CA ARG A 61 18.83 -8.01 0.50
C ARG A 61 20.26 -8.12 1.01
N THR A 62 20.69 -7.12 1.76
CA THR A 62 22.02 -6.99 2.34
C THR A 62 22.02 -7.49 3.79
N GLU A 63 23.15 -7.39 4.46
CA GLU A 63 23.26 -7.71 5.89
C GLU A 63 22.26 -6.92 6.74
N LYS A 64 21.97 -5.66 6.35
CA LYS A 64 20.98 -4.82 7.02
C LYS A 64 19.58 -5.43 6.97
N GLU A 65 19.12 -5.81 5.78
CA GLU A 65 17.81 -6.43 5.60
C GLU A 65 17.73 -7.79 6.30
N MET A 66 18.80 -8.58 6.23
CA MET A 66 18.88 -9.87 6.94
C MET A 66 18.87 -9.70 8.46
N PHE A 67 19.52 -8.67 8.99
CA PHE A 67 19.49 -8.36 10.43
C PHE A 67 18.08 -7.92 10.85
N THR A 68 17.46 -6.99 10.10
CA THR A 68 16.09 -6.54 10.35
C THR A 68 15.12 -7.73 10.41
N GLU A 69 15.21 -8.65 9.45
CA GLU A 69 14.38 -9.86 9.44
C GLU A 69 14.58 -10.72 10.69
N LYS A 70 15.84 -10.91 11.15
CA LYS A 70 16.14 -11.65 12.38
C LYS A 70 15.46 -11.04 13.60
N VAL A 71 15.49 -9.70 13.72
CA VAL A 71 14.82 -8.98 14.82
C VAL A 71 13.31 -9.14 14.74
N LEU A 72 12.73 -9.02 13.55
CA LEU A 72 11.28 -9.20 13.35
C LEU A 72 10.85 -10.63 13.70
N LYS A 73 11.63 -11.65 13.29
CA LYS A 73 11.39 -13.05 13.67
C LYS A 73 11.45 -13.28 15.18
N ALA A 74 12.46 -12.69 15.84
CA ALA A 74 12.60 -12.79 17.30
C ALA A 74 11.47 -12.12 18.09
N SER A 75 10.68 -11.25 17.42
CA SER A 75 9.55 -10.53 17.98
C SER A 75 8.20 -11.05 17.48
N ASP A 76 8.16 -12.21 16.83
CA ASP A 76 6.97 -12.84 16.25
C ASP A 76 6.20 -11.94 15.24
N LYS A 77 6.94 -11.09 14.52
CA LYS A 77 6.37 -10.11 13.58
C LYS A 77 6.49 -10.53 12.10
N THR A 78 6.85 -11.77 11.81
CA THR A 78 7.04 -12.26 10.44
C THR A 78 5.91 -13.13 9.92
N ASP A 79 5.15 -13.76 10.80
CA ASP A 79 4.04 -14.64 10.44
C ASP A 79 2.76 -13.86 10.12
N ILE A 80 2.92 -12.89 9.20
CA ILE A 80 1.83 -12.02 8.78
C ILE A 80 1.06 -12.72 7.67
N VAL A 81 -0.10 -13.23 8.02
CA VAL A 81 -1.06 -13.71 7.03
C VAL A 81 -1.99 -12.54 6.70
N PRO A 82 -2.09 -12.14 5.43
CA PRO A 82 -3.10 -11.15 5.06
C PRO A 82 -4.48 -11.69 5.43
N TYR A 83 -5.20 -10.96 6.28
CA TYR A 83 -6.57 -11.35 6.69
C TYR A 83 -7.61 -11.04 5.59
N ILE A 84 -7.17 -10.46 4.49
CA ILE A 84 -7.99 -10.11 3.34
C ILE A 84 -7.64 -11.04 2.19
N ASP A 85 -8.66 -11.54 1.52
CA ASP A 85 -8.49 -12.32 0.30
C ASP A 85 -7.87 -11.42 -0.79
N ILE A 86 -6.60 -11.70 -1.13
CA ILE A 86 -5.82 -10.90 -2.06
C ILE A 86 -6.09 -11.39 -3.48
N PRO A 87 -6.47 -10.48 -4.41
CA PRO A 87 -6.74 -10.86 -5.78
C PRO A 87 -5.46 -11.24 -6.52
N HIS A 88 -5.61 -11.74 -7.74
CA HIS A 88 -4.50 -11.79 -8.68
C HIS A 88 -3.95 -10.37 -8.89
N LEU A 89 -2.65 -10.15 -8.63
CA LEU A 89 -2.03 -8.82 -8.60
C LEU A 89 -1.64 -8.33 -10.02
N SER A 90 -2.60 -8.36 -10.96
CA SER A 90 -2.56 -7.58 -12.21
C SER A 90 -3.17 -6.19 -11.98
N ILE A 91 -2.90 -5.25 -12.89
CA ILE A 91 -3.45 -3.88 -12.79
C ILE A 91 -4.98 -3.91 -12.70
N ASP A 92 -5.64 -4.64 -13.59
CA ASP A 92 -7.11 -4.63 -13.66
C ASP A 92 -7.75 -5.31 -12.43
N SER A 93 -7.24 -6.48 -12.03
CA SER A 93 -7.76 -7.22 -10.87
C SER A 93 -7.57 -6.47 -9.57
N LEU A 94 -6.43 -5.80 -9.39
CA LEU A 94 -6.14 -5.05 -8.18
C LEU A 94 -7.10 -3.88 -7.99
N PHE A 95 -7.25 -3.02 -9.02
CA PHE A 95 -8.12 -1.85 -8.88
C PHE A 95 -9.59 -2.23 -8.76
N LYS A 96 -10.02 -3.29 -9.45
CA LYS A 96 -11.37 -3.84 -9.26
C LYS A 96 -11.58 -4.34 -7.84
N TRP A 97 -10.63 -5.04 -7.26
CA TRP A 97 -10.70 -5.52 -5.88
C TRP A 97 -10.76 -4.38 -4.86
N LEU A 98 -9.95 -3.32 -5.04
CA LEU A 98 -9.99 -2.12 -4.17
C LEU A 98 -11.37 -1.44 -4.22
N GLU A 99 -11.98 -1.39 -5.40
CA GLU A 99 -13.31 -0.83 -5.63
C GLU A 99 -14.41 -1.70 -5.00
N ASP A 100 -14.45 -2.99 -5.34
CA ASP A 100 -15.47 -3.94 -4.87
C ASP A 100 -15.48 -4.09 -3.34
N LYS A 101 -14.31 -4.00 -2.71
CA LYS A 101 -14.15 -4.09 -1.25
C LYS A 101 -14.24 -2.75 -0.54
N HIS A 102 -14.43 -1.64 -1.27
CA HIS A 102 -14.47 -0.27 -0.72
C HIS A 102 -13.27 0.06 0.16
N ILE A 103 -12.09 -0.45 -0.21
CA ILE A 103 -10.87 -0.27 0.58
C ILE A 103 -10.46 1.20 0.55
N VAL A 104 -10.19 1.76 1.72
CA VAL A 104 -9.54 3.05 1.86
C VAL A 104 -8.04 2.84 1.77
N PHE A 105 -7.39 3.56 0.87
CA PHE A 105 -5.97 3.41 0.61
C PHE A 105 -5.30 4.74 0.30
N GLN A 106 -3.99 4.74 0.43
CA GLN A 106 -3.11 5.84 0.07
C GLN A 106 -2.43 5.53 -1.26
N ILE A 107 -2.33 6.52 -2.13
CA ILE A 107 -1.49 6.50 -3.33
C ILE A 107 -0.26 7.36 -3.09
N ASP A 108 0.91 6.79 -3.33
CA ASP A 108 2.18 7.49 -3.39
C ASP A 108 2.77 7.33 -4.80
N ASN A 109 3.13 8.45 -5.39
CA ASN A 109 3.68 8.48 -6.73
C ASN A 109 5.15 8.96 -6.73
N ARG A 110 5.49 9.85 -7.63
CA ARG A 110 6.86 10.34 -7.84
C ARG A 110 7.34 11.26 -6.71
N ASP A 111 6.48 12.17 -6.26
CA ASP A 111 6.81 13.13 -5.22
C ASP A 111 6.55 12.50 -3.84
N GLU A 112 7.61 12.37 -3.05
CA GLU A 112 7.54 11.79 -1.70
C GLU A 112 6.87 12.72 -0.67
N ASN A 113 6.64 13.98 -1.03
CA ASN A 113 5.95 14.95 -0.17
C ASN A 113 4.44 15.01 -0.44
N GLN A 114 3.96 14.22 -1.39
CA GLN A 114 2.55 14.18 -1.77
C GLN A 114 2.01 12.76 -1.70
N CYS A 115 0.92 12.60 -0.98
CA CYS A 115 0.13 11.39 -0.97
C CYS A 115 -1.36 11.73 -1.06
N TRP A 116 -2.14 10.78 -1.52
CA TRP A 116 -3.60 10.91 -1.65
C TRP A 116 -4.26 9.73 -0.97
N ILE A 117 -5.10 10.01 0.02
CA ILE A 117 -5.87 8.99 0.73
C ILE A 117 -7.32 9.09 0.30
N GLY A 118 -7.94 7.95 0.04
CA GLY A 118 -9.33 7.89 -0.35
C GLY A 118 -9.79 6.48 -0.69
N LYS A 119 -10.97 6.41 -1.27
CA LYS A 119 -11.54 5.19 -1.85
C LYS A 119 -11.96 5.43 -3.29
N ILE A 120 -12.05 4.38 -4.08
CA ILE A 120 -12.49 4.51 -5.47
C ILE A 120 -13.97 4.94 -5.48
N LEU A 121 -14.23 6.04 -6.18
CA LEU A 121 -15.57 6.54 -6.50
C LEU A 121 -16.08 5.90 -7.78
N ASP A 122 -15.20 5.81 -8.80
CA ASP A 122 -15.49 5.28 -10.12
C ASP A 122 -14.20 4.82 -10.79
N SER A 123 -14.29 3.89 -11.73
CA SER A 123 -13.15 3.43 -12.49
C SER A 123 -13.49 3.20 -13.97
N THR A 124 -12.52 3.49 -14.82
CA THR A 124 -12.53 3.14 -16.24
C THR A 124 -11.46 2.07 -16.51
N LYS A 125 -11.38 1.59 -17.74
CA LYS A 125 -10.31 0.68 -18.14
C LYS A 125 -8.90 1.22 -17.83
N LYS A 126 -8.67 2.54 -17.93
CA LYS A 126 -7.33 3.15 -17.81
C LYS A 126 -7.14 3.99 -16.56
N SER A 127 -8.21 4.43 -15.91
CA SER A 127 -8.14 5.42 -14.83
C SER A 127 -9.03 5.04 -13.66
N ILE A 128 -8.69 5.55 -12.50
CA ILE A 128 -9.53 5.54 -11.29
C ILE A 128 -9.79 6.98 -10.85
N PHE A 129 -10.92 7.16 -10.20
CA PHE A 129 -11.32 8.41 -9.58
C PHE A 129 -11.53 8.15 -8.09
N LEU A 130 -10.86 8.92 -7.25
CA LEU A 130 -10.91 8.77 -5.79
C LEU A 130 -11.77 9.85 -5.16
N THR A 131 -12.65 9.46 -4.24
CA THR A 131 -13.18 10.38 -3.23
C THR A 131 -12.12 10.53 -2.14
N PRO A 132 -11.61 11.75 -1.89
CA PRO A 132 -10.56 11.94 -0.89
C PRO A 132 -11.07 11.81 0.54
N LEU A 133 -10.22 11.23 1.39
CA LEU A 133 -10.33 11.33 2.83
C LEU A 133 -9.34 12.42 3.29
N THR A 134 -9.86 13.47 3.92
CA THR A 134 -9.02 14.57 4.39
C THR A 134 -8.19 14.19 5.63
N PRO A 135 -7.13 14.94 5.96
CA PRO A 135 -6.39 14.74 7.22
C PRO A 135 -7.24 14.95 8.49
N LYS A 136 -8.45 15.50 8.36
CA LYS A 136 -9.42 15.62 9.45
C LYS A 136 -10.34 14.41 9.58
N GLY A 137 -10.16 13.38 8.77
CA GLY A 137 -11.03 12.20 8.74
C GLY A 137 -12.39 12.42 8.07
N GLU A 138 -12.54 13.47 7.28
CA GLU A 138 -13.78 13.81 6.58
C GLU A 138 -13.72 13.42 5.12
N TRP A 139 -14.81 12.90 4.55
CA TRP A 139 -14.92 12.65 3.12
C TRP A 139 -15.20 13.94 2.36
N ASP A 140 -14.29 14.36 1.50
CA ASP A 140 -14.54 15.47 0.59
C ASP A 140 -15.28 14.96 -0.66
N ARG A 141 -16.60 15.08 -0.63
CA ARG A 141 -17.49 14.65 -1.73
C ARG A 141 -17.60 15.67 -2.86
N ALA A 142 -17.05 16.87 -2.69
CA ALA A 142 -17.05 17.93 -3.71
C ALA A 142 -15.84 17.80 -4.66
N LEU A 143 -14.80 17.07 -4.24
CA LEU A 143 -13.60 16.82 -5.00
C LEU A 143 -13.45 15.36 -5.40
N TYR A 144 -12.73 15.13 -6.48
CA TYR A 144 -12.17 13.82 -6.80
C TYR A 144 -10.77 13.97 -7.39
N TYR A 145 -9.93 12.97 -7.18
CA TYR A 145 -8.62 12.87 -7.80
C TYR A 145 -8.62 11.78 -8.86
N ALA A 146 -8.09 12.10 -10.04
CA ALA A 146 -8.01 11.16 -11.14
C ALA A 146 -6.58 10.62 -11.32
N PHE A 147 -6.41 9.31 -11.37
CA PHE A 147 -5.13 8.66 -11.60
C PHE A 147 -5.22 7.67 -12.76
N ARG A 148 -4.20 7.67 -13.62
CA ARG A 148 -4.01 6.57 -14.57
C ARG A 148 -3.49 5.35 -13.82
N LYS A 149 -4.19 4.22 -13.89
CA LYS A 149 -3.84 2.95 -13.20
C LYS A 149 -2.38 2.57 -13.42
N ALA A 150 -1.91 2.62 -14.66
CA ALA A 150 -0.53 2.28 -15.02
C ALA A 150 0.55 3.24 -14.49
N ASN A 151 0.17 4.40 -13.97
CA ASN A 151 1.10 5.40 -13.42
C ASN A 151 1.16 5.38 -11.90
N VAL A 152 0.27 4.66 -11.22
CA VAL A 152 0.32 4.47 -9.78
C VAL A 152 1.52 3.58 -9.43
N ARG A 153 2.35 4.05 -8.49
CA ARG A 153 3.60 3.39 -8.11
C ARG A 153 3.47 2.55 -6.85
N ILE A 154 2.81 3.12 -5.84
CA ILE A 154 2.64 2.52 -4.53
C ILE A 154 1.20 2.74 -4.09
N ILE A 155 0.63 1.71 -3.49
CA ILE A 155 -0.65 1.76 -2.80
C ILE A 155 -0.43 1.20 -1.41
N SER A 156 -0.74 1.99 -0.37
CA SER A 156 -0.71 1.53 1.02
C SER A 156 -2.12 1.48 1.59
N PHE A 157 -2.42 0.46 2.36
CA PHE A 157 -3.74 0.31 2.98
C PHE A 157 -3.63 -0.40 4.34
N ASN A 158 -4.66 -0.25 5.16
CA ASN A 158 -4.71 -0.81 6.51
C ASN A 158 -3.56 -0.35 7.42
N SER A 159 -2.99 0.83 7.17
CA SER A 159 -2.04 1.46 8.10
C SER A 159 -2.77 2.00 9.32
N ASP A 160 -2.05 2.15 10.42
CA ASP A 160 -2.62 2.72 11.66
C ASP A 160 -3.18 4.13 11.44
N TYR A 161 -2.50 4.92 10.60
CA TYR A 161 -2.98 6.25 10.23
C TYR A 161 -4.35 6.22 9.52
N ILE A 162 -4.51 5.38 8.50
CA ILE A 162 -5.78 5.25 7.77
C ILE A 162 -6.87 4.71 8.70
N ASN A 163 -6.55 3.67 9.49
CA ASN A 163 -7.50 3.07 10.42
C ASN A 163 -7.96 4.05 11.48
N SER A 164 -7.06 4.89 12.01
CA SER A 164 -7.38 5.94 12.98
C SER A 164 -8.32 7.00 12.40
N LEU A 165 -8.05 7.47 11.17
CA LEU A 165 -8.95 8.40 10.48
C LEU A 165 -10.33 7.80 10.22
N MET A 166 -10.39 6.54 9.82
CA MET A 166 -11.64 5.85 9.57
C MET A 166 -12.45 5.62 10.85
N ALA A 167 -11.77 5.28 11.96
CA ALA A 167 -12.42 5.15 13.27
C ALA A 167 -12.99 6.48 13.76
N TYR A 168 -12.26 7.58 13.54
CA TYR A 168 -12.74 8.92 13.85
C TYR A 168 -13.96 9.30 13.00
N ASN A 169 -13.88 9.10 11.68
CA ASN A 169 -14.98 9.38 10.76
C ASN A 169 -16.26 8.65 11.16
N LYS A 170 -16.17 7.35 11.48
CA LYS A 170 -17.31 6.54 11.86
C LYS A 170 -18.01 7.09 13.10
N LYS A 171 -17.28 7.46 14.13
CA LYS A 171 -17.84 8.02 15.37
C LYS A 171 -18.58 9.34 15.12
N HIS A 172 -18.01 10.23 14.30
CA HIS A 172 -18.63 11.53 14.02
C HIS A 172 -19.85 11.46 13.11
N VAL A 173 -19.95 10.47 12.26
CA VAL A 173 -21.18 10.24 11.47
C VAL A 173 -22.30 9.71 12.35
N GLU A 174 -22.00 8.80 13.29
CA GLU A 174 -22.96 8.24 14.25
C GLU A 174 -23.47 9.31 15.26
N GLU A 175 -22.67 10.33 15.58
CA GLU A 175 -23.09 11.45 16.47
C GLU A 175 -23.89 12.53 15.76
N SER A 176 -23.96 12.51 14.42
CA SER A 176 -24.64 13.52 13.59
C SER A 176 -26.01 13.06 13.06
N GLU A 177 -26.37 11.79 13.28
CA GLU A 177 -27.67 11.19 13.03
C GLU A 177 -28.51 11.11 14.34
#